data_b9ae083e0f9020b84b19762cdb14bcea
#
_entry.id   b9ae083e0f9020b84b19762cdb14bcea
#
_cell.length_a   1.000
_cell.length_b   1.000
_cell.length_c   1.000
_cell.angle_alpha   90.00
_cell.angle_beta   90.00
_cell.angle_gamma   90.00
#
_symmetry.space_group_name_H-M   'P 1'
#
loop_
_entity.id
_entity.type
_entity.pdbx_description
1 polymer ?
#
loop_
_entity_poly.entity_id
_entity_poly.type
_entity_poly.pdbx_seq_one_letter_code
_entity_poly.pdbx_strand_id
1 'polypeptide(L)'
;MNRYEQRRRRVLDQLQFGEMMVLYSGESVACSMDEGFDFEANHHFFYLTGLRRENMALVLANTHRPAHVILFIEEPIPDMERWTGRRVTIDEARAVSGIDDVRYIDSVDSLISRCIARETVKAAYFDCYRNAMGDVDSYNMHKAKRFMQAYPAIALKDAHPMIAAMRMVKDEDEVKTLERAITVTDQGLRRVLATLEPGRMEYQQQAEFEYEIRMQGAERVSFPTIAGSGMNGCMLHYGTNQCKLEDGKLLLLDLGARVDGYCADITRTYPISGSIPAPEAVSTSCAPTGRWPGRAAGRDPARAGTTFAKVLAEA
;
A
#
# COMPACT_ATOMS: atom_id res chain seq x y z
N MET A 1 20.13 -7.25 -12.90
CA MET A 1 19.35 -5.99 -12.72
C MET A 1 18.14 -6.34 -11.89
N ASN A 2 17.95 -5.72 -10.74
CA ASN A 2 16.76 -5.97 -9.92
C ASN A 2 15.55 -5.17 -10.47
N ARG A 3 14.32 -5.51 -10.01
CA ARG A 3 13.08 -4.86 -10.48
C ARG A 3 13.07 -3.33 -10.25
N TYR A 4 13.64 -2.87 -9.15
CA TYR A 4 13.68 -1.44 -8.81
C TYR A 4 14.60 -0.66 -9.76
N GLU A 5 15.72 -1.25 -10.16
CA GLU A 5 16.64 -0.66 -11.15
C GLU A 5 15.96 -0.56 -12.53
N GLN A 6 15.24 -1.61 -12.95
CA GLN A 6 14.47 -1.58 -14.20
C GLN A 6 13.42 -0.47 -14.21
N ARG A 7 12.69 -0.30 -13.08
CA ARG A 7 11.68 0.76 -12.92
C ARG A 7 12.30 2.16 -12.98
N ARG A 8 13.42 2.38 -12.29
CA ARG A 8 14.15 3.66 -12.36
C ARG A 8 14.67 3.95 -13.76
N ARG A 9 15.15 2.93 -14.49
CA ARG A 9 15.58 3.09 -15.88
C ARG A 9 14.42 3.56 -16.76
N ARG A 10 13.24 2.95 -16.64
CA ARG A 10 12.05 3.38 -17.36
C ARG A 10 11.64 4.83 -17.04
N VAL A 11 11.86 5.31 -15.83
CA VAL A 11 11.67 6.73 -15.47
C VAL A 11 12.73 7.60 -16.15
N LEU A 12 14.00 7.24 -16.06
CA LEU A 12 15.09 7.99 -16.67
C LEU A 12 14.97 8.09 -18.21
N ASP A 13 14.42 7.06 -18.85
CA ASP A 13 14.17 7.05 -20.30
C ASP A 13 13.07 8.06 -20.71
N GLN A 14 12.20 8.45 -19.78
CA GLN A 14 11.14 9.46 -19.98
C GLN A 14 11.61 10.88 -19.63
N LEU A 15 12.63 11.03 -18.79
CA LEU A 15 13.21 12.34 -18.44
C LEU A 15 14.05 12.88 -19.59
N GLN A 16 13.76 14.11 -20.00
CA GLN A 16 14.57 14.82 -21.00
C GLN A 16 15.91 15.27 -20.38
N PHE A 17 16.90 15.56 -21.21
CA PHE A 17 18.15 16.13 -20.73
C PHE A 17 17.92 17.50 -20.09
N GLY A 18 18.40 17.67 -18.87
CA GLY A 18 18.13 18.84 -18.02
C GLY A 18 16.91 18.68 -17.12
N GLU A 19 16.32 17.48 -17.02
CA GLU A 19 15.24 17.20 -16.07
C GLU A 19 15.72 16.33 -14.91
N MET A 20 15.16 16.59 -13.74
CA MET A 20 15.40 15.79 -12.54
C MET A 20 14.08 15.40 -11.88
N MET A 21 14.07 14.29 -11.14
CA MET A 21 12.95 13.86 -10.31
C MET A 21 13.44 13.71 -8.88
N VAL A 22 12.68 14.23 -7.93
CA VAL A 22 12.95 14.13 -6.49
C VAL A 22 11.71 13.55 -5.82
N LEU A 23 11.87 12.38 -5.19
CA LEU A 23 10.81 11.74 -4.44
C LEU A 23 11.26 11.51 -3.00
N TYR A 24 10.40 11.85 -2.06
CA TYR A 24 10.64 11.60 -0.64
C TYR A 24 9.76 10.45 -0.15
N SER A 25 10.27 9.65 0.77
CA SER A 25 9.47 8.60 1.42
C SER A 25 8.37 9.16 2.30
N GLY A 26 8.58 10.31 2.90
CA GLY A 26 7.71 10.94 3.88
C GLY A 26 8.30 10.95 5.29
N GLU A 27 7.51 11.46 6.22
CA GLU A 27 7.80 11.50 7.66
C GLU A 27 6.60 10.93 8.43
N SER A 28 6.84 10.33 9.59
CA SER A 28 5.79 9.93 10.53
C SER A 28 5.05 11.16 11.05
N VAL A 29 3.74 11.04 11.21
CA VAL A 29 2.89 12.06 11.83
C VAL A 29 2.76 11.72 13.32
N ALA A 30 3.12 12.66 14.19
CA ALA A 30 2.99 12.47 15.63
C ALA A 30 1.50 12.32 16.03
N CYS A 31 1.19 11.32 16.85
CA CYS A 31 -0.12 11.14 17.45
C CYS A 31 -0.12 11.47 18.95
N SER A 32 1.05 11.46 19.60
CA SER A 32 1.28 11.90 20.99
C SER A 32 2.63 12.61 21.10
N MET A 33 3.11 12.86 22.33
CA MET A 33 4.41 13.52 22.54
C MET A 33 5.61 12.63 22.15
N ASP A 34 5.44 11.32 22.19
CA ASP A 34 6.51 10.32 22.01
C ASP A 34 6.16 9.21 21.01
N GLU A 35 4.93 9.20 20.49
CA GLU A 35 4.47 8.23 19.48
C GLU A 35 3.99 8.91 18.19
N GLY A 36 4.18 8.21 17.08
CA GLY A 36 3.65 8.54 15.76
C GLY A 36 2.61 7.53 15.30
N PHE A 37 1.77 7.92 14.35
CA PHE A 37 0.96 6.97 13.60
C PHE A 37 1.86 6.00 12.81
N ASP A 38 1.35 4.81 12.52
CA ASP A 38 2.05 3.84 11.66
C ASP A 38 2.50 4.52 10.37
N PHE A 39 3.83 4.51 10.14
CA PHE A 39 4.41 5.15 8.98
C PHE A 39 4.07 4.38 7.69
N GLU A 40 3.62 5.11 6.70
CA GLU A 40 3.40 4.64 5.35
C GLU A 40 4.30 5.41 4.38
N ALA A 41 5.25 4.70 3.77
CA ALA A 41 6.12 5.33 2.77
C ALA A 41 5.33 5.73 1.53
N ASN A 42 5.69 6.86 0.93
CA ASN A 42 5.15 7.26 -0.37
C ASN A 42 5.27 6.08 -1.36
N HIS A 43 4.15 5.71 -1.98
CA HIS A 43 4.07 4.52 -2.82
C HIS A 43 4.95 4.60 -4.07
N HIS A 44 5.20 5.79 -4.62
CA HIS A 44 6.10 5.98 -5.76
C HIS A 44 7.56 5.81 -5.35
N PHE A 45 7.93 6.34 -4.17
CA PHE A 45 9.25 6.11 -3.59
C PHE A 45 9.50 4.62 -3.37
N PHE A 46 8.56 3.94 -2.70
CA PHE A 46 8.66 2.49 -2.48
C PHE A 46 8.76 1.71 -3.81
N TYR A 47 7.92 2.03 -4.78
CA TYR A 47 7.91 1.37 -6.09
C TYR A 47 9.27 1.44 -6.81
N LEU A 48 10.00 2.56 -6.63
CA LEU A 48 11.29 2.77 -7.29
C LEU A 48 12.51 2.33 -6.45
N THR A 49 12.34 2.10 -5.15
CA THR A 49 13.47 1.80 -4.25
C THR A 49 13.35 0.49 -3.49
N GLY A 50 12.15 0.00 -3.23
CA GLY A 50 11.88 -1.13 -2.33
C GLY A 50 11.99 -0.80 -0.85
N LEU A 51 12.27 0.44 -0.47
CA LEU A 51 12.45 0.87 0.91
C LEU A 51 11.18 1.50 1.47
N ARG A 52 10.87 1.21 2.74
CA ARG A 52 9.65 1.64 3.43
C ARG A 52 9.96 2.28 4.79
N ARG A 53 10.98 3.11 4.84
CA ARG A 53 11.33 3.88 6.03
C ARG A 53 11.12 5.37 5.79
N GLU A 54 10.87 6.11 6.85
CA GLU A 54 10.76 7.56 6.82
C GLU A 54 12.10 8.25 6.54
N ASN A 55 12.04 9.54 6.27
CA ASN A 55 13.22 10.40 6.11
C ASN A 55 14.21 9.91 5.05
N MET A 56 13.68 9.46 3.91
CA MET A 56 14.49 9.07 2.74
C MET A 56 14.11 9.91 1.53
N ALA A 57 15.04 10.04 0.58
CA ALA A 57 14.78 10.67 -0.70
C ALA A 57 15.49 9.93 -1.84
N LEU A 58 14.87 9.93 -3.01
CA LEU A 58 15.43 9.44 -4.27
C LEU A 58 15.57 10.61 -5.23
N VAL A 59 16.78 10.81 -5.76
CA VAL A 59 17.04 11.78 -6.82
C VAL A 59 17.46 11.04 -8.10
N LEU A 60 16.71 11.27 -9.16
CA LEU A 60 17.02 10.83 -10.52
C LEU A 60 17.26 12.08 -11.35
N ALA A 61 18.47 12.30 -11.88
CA ALA A 61 18.77 13.52 -12.63
C ALA A 61 19.41 13.17 -13.99
N ASN A 62 18.70 13.50 -15.08
CA ASN A 62 19.21 13.37 -16.44
C ASN A 62 19.93 14.64 -16.88
N THR A 63 20.93 15.04 -16.10
CA THR A 63 21.76 16.25 -16.32
C THR A 63 23.17 15.90 -16.76
N HIS A 64 23.56 14.63 -16.61
CA HIS A 64 24.88 14.06 -16.99
C HIS A 64 24.74 12.75 -17.75
N ARG A 65 25.85 12.27 -18.29
CA ARG A 65 25.97 10.95 -18.91
C ARG A 65 27.08 10.15 -18.20
N PRO A 66 26.75 9.09 -17.45
CA PRO A 66 25.41 8.55 -17.17
C PRO A 66 24.59 9.46 -16.26
N ALA A 67 23.24 9.29 -16.27
CA ALA A 67 22.35 10.02 -15.39
C ALA A 67 22.63 9.71 -13.91
N HIS A 68 22.42 10.67 -13.04
CA HIS A 68 22.58 10.48 -11.59
C HIS A 68 21.39 9.73 -11.01
N VAL A 69 21.69 8.70 -10.23
CA VAL A 69 20.70 7.95 -9.40
C VAL A 69 21.25 7.92 -7.98
N ILE A 70 20.67 8.70 -7.10
CA ILE A 70 21.18 8.89 -5.74
C ILE A 70 20.05 8.64 -4.76
N LEU A 71 20.29 7.78 -3.77
CA LEU A 71 19.41 7.52 -2.66
C LEU A 71 19.93 8.21 -1.42
N PHE A 72 19.04 8.86 -0.70
CA PHE A 72 19.32 9.49 0.58
C PHE A 72 18.60 8.74 1.68
N ILE A 73 19.30 8.44 2.77
CA ILE A 73 18.79 7.74 3.94
C ILE A 73 19.14 8.55 5.20
N GLU A 74 18.44 8.24 6.28
CA GLU A 74 18.72 8.87 7.57
C GLU A 74 20.04 8.35 8.14
N GLU A 75 20.82 9.26 8.74
CA GLU A 75 22.06 8.88 9.41
C GLU A 75 21.76 8.10 10.68
N PRO A 76 22.42 6.96 10.93
CA PRO A 76 22.30 6.24 12.20
C PRO A 76 22.85 7.08 13.35
N ILE A 77 22.00 7.37 14.34
CA ILE A 77 22.37 8.06 15.58
C ILE A 77 22.13 7.07 16.73
N PRO A 78 23.18 6.51 17.37
CA PRO A 78 23.05 5.42 18.34
C PRO A 78 22.08 5.70 19.49
N ASP A 79 22.04 6.93 19.99
CA ASP A 79 21.15 7.30 21.08
C ASP A 79 19.68 7.36 20.63
N MET A 80 19.41 7.80 19.40
CA MET A 80 18.07 7.79 18.83
C MET A 80 17.61 6.37 18.49
N GLU A 81 18.51 5.50 18.02
CA GLU A 81 18.18 4.11 17.69
C GLU A 81 17.72 3.29 18.91
N ARG A 82 18.07 3.69 20.12
CA ARG A 82 17.54 3.08 21.36
C ARG A 82 16.05 3.34 21.54
N TRP A 83 15.55 4.44 21.02
CA TRP A 83 14.15 4.85 21.12
C TRP A 83 13.31 4.42 19.93
N THR A 84 13.83 4.66 18.71
CA THR A 84 13.05 4.52 17.46
C THR A 84 13.39 3.26 16.68
N GLY A 85 14.31 2.42 17.21
CA GLY A 85 14.80 1.24 16.51
C GLY A 85 15.90 1.57 15.51
N ARG A 86 16.57 0.52 15.02
CA ARG A 86 17.73 0.60 14.13
C ARG A 86 17.39 1.26 12.80
N ARG A 87 18.22 2.17 12.34
CA ARG A 87 18.15 2.79 11.00
C ARG A 87 18.68 1.84 9.93
N VAL A 88 18.26 2.06 8.71
CA VAL A 88 18.78 1.32 7.53
C VAL A 88 20.20 1.79 7.26
N THR A 89 21.14 0.86 7.14
CA THR A 89 22.51 1.16 6.79
C THR A 89 22.67 1.41 5.27
N ILE A 90 23.77 2.04 4.87
CA ILE A 90 24.09 2.26 3.46
C ILE A 90 24.13 0.93 2.70
N ASP A 91 24.74 -0.12 3.27
CA ASP A 91 24.86 -1.41 2.61
C ASP A 91 23.52 -2.14 2.47
N GLU A 92 22.64 -2.05 3.47
CA GLU A 92 21.27 -2.56 3.36
C GLU A 92 20.46 -1.81 2.32
N ALA A 93 20.57 -0.47 2.29
CA ALA A 93 19.89 0.34 1.29
C ALA A 93 20.36 0.01 -0.15
N ARG A 94 21.66 -0.22 -0.34
CA ARG A 94 22.22 -0.71 -1.61
C ARG A 94 21.69 -2.09 -1.98
N ALA A 95 21.72 -3.02 -1.04
CA ALA A 95 21.30 -4.40 -1.27
C ALA A 95 19.81 -4.48 -1.70
N VAL A 96 18.94 -3.68 -1.06
CA VAL A 96 17.49 -3.65 -1.38
C VAL A 96 17.24 -2.90 -2.69
N SER A 97 17.75 -1.67 -2.80
CA SER A 97 17.41 -0.79 -3.92
C SER A 97 18.20 -1.06 -5.20
N GLY A 98 19.42 -1.59 -5.08
CA GLY A 98 20.38 -1.69 -6.20
C GLY A 98 20.93 -0.33 -6.62
N ILE A 99 20.97 0.66 -5.72
CA ILE A 99 21.55 1.97 -5.94
C ILE A 99 22.91 2.02 -5.25
N ASP A 100 23.98 2.27 -6.02
CA ASP A 100 25.36 2.34 -5.49
C ASP A 100 25.64 3.65 -4.74
N ASP A 101 25.12 4.79 -5.25
CA ASP A 101 25.31 6.10 -4.62
C ASP A 101 24.23 6.32 -3.55
N VAL A 102 24.56 5.94 -2.31
CA VAL A 102 23.70 6.14 -1.13
C VAL A 102 24.38 7.14 -0.21
N ARG A 103 23.65 8.17 0.22
CA ARG A 103 24.13 9.29 1.06
C ARG A 103 23.18 9.55 2.22
N TYR A 104 23.59 10.41 3.16
CA TYR A 104 22.71 10.85 4.25
C TYR A 104 21.80 12.00 3.84
N ILE A 105 20.58 12.00 4.38
CA ILE A 105 19.46 12.87 3.98
C ILE A 105 19.78 14.36 4.13
N ASP A 106 20.60 14.75 5.08
CA ASP A 106 21.00 16.14 5.32
C ASP A 106 21.71 16.77 4.11
N SER A 107 22.25 15.95 3.22
CA SER A 107 22.95 16.39 2.02
C SER A 107 22.05 16.56 0.78
N VAL A 108 20.74 16.25 0.85
CA VAL A 108 19.84 16.27 -0.31
C VAL A 108 19.67 17.69 -0.87
N ASP A 109 19.39 18.68 -0.02
CA ASP A 109 19.19 20.08 -0.44
C ASP A 109 20.47 20.66 -1.06
N SER A 110 21.63 20.32 -0.51
CA SER A 110 22.92 20.76 -1.06
C SER A 110 23.26 20.10 -2.41
N LEU A 111 22.83 18.83 -2.61
CA LEU A 111 22.95 18.18 -3.91
C LEU A 111 22.07 18.87 -4.95
N ILE A 112 20.78 19.07 -4.66
CA ILE A 112 19.83 19.74 -5.55
C ILE A 112 20.37 21.12 -5.95
N SER A 113 20.80 21.93 -4.96
CA SER A 113 21.38 23.25 -5.20
C SER A 113 22.61 23.20 -6.12
N ARG A 114 23.47 22.23 -5.93
CA ARG A 114 24.68 22.03 -6.75
C ARG A 114 24.34 21.63 -8.18
N CYS A 115 23.37 20.72 -8.37
CA CYS A 115 22.89 20.33 -9.70
C CYS A 115 22.33 21.57 -10.44
N ILE A 116 21.52 22.40 -9.78
CA ILE A 116 20.97 23.61 -10.38
C ILE A 116 22.05 24.64 -10.72
N ALA A 117 23.02 24.82 -9.82
CA ALA A 117 24.07 25.84 -10.01
C ALA A 117 25.14 25.45 -11.05
N ARG A 118 25.42 24.16 -11.22
CA ARG A 118 26.52 23.66 -12.05
C ARG A 118 26.07 22.91 -13.30
N GLU A 119 24.82 22.49 -13.34
CA GLU A 119 24.25 21.69 -14.41
C GLU A 119 23.06 22.42 -15.01
N THR A 120 22.70 22.11 -16.25
CA THR A 120 21.52 22.73 -16.88
C THR A 120 20.25 22.03 -16.44
N VAL A 121 19.71 22.41 -15.28
CA VAL A 121 18.40 21.94 -14.82
C VAL A 121 17.32 22.87 -15.36
N LYS A 122 16.36 22.31 -16.10
CA LYS A 122 15.23 23.04 -16.72
C LYS A 122 13.91 22.77 -15.99
N ALA A 123 13.74 21.56 -15.48
CA ALA A 123 12.53 21.14 -14.79
C ALA A 123 12.85 20.12 -13.69
N ALA A 124 12.05 20.14 -12.64
CA ALA A 124 12.09 19.18 -11.55
C ALA A 124 10.72 18.55 -11.34
N TYR A 125 10.67 17.23 -11.28
CA TYR A 125 9.49 16.44 -10.98
C TYR A 125 9.43 16.11 -9.49
N PHE A 126 8.25 16.34 -8.89
CA PHE A 126 7.89 15.90 -7.54
C PHE A 126 6.57 15.13 -7.61
N ASP A 127 6.28 14.30 -6.62
CA ASP A 127 4.95 13.72 -6.47
C ASP A 127 3.98 14.79 -5.95
N CYS A 128 3.24 15.38 -6.86
CA CYS A 128 2.29 16.46 -6.58
C CYS A 128 0.85 15.94 -6.50
N TYR A 129 0.64 14.63 -6.34
CA TYR A 129 -0.69 14.05 -6.28
C TYR A 129 -1.54 14.65 -5.17
N ARG A 130 -2.79 14.96 -5.54
CA ARG A 130 -3.85 15.44 -4.65
C ARG A 130 -5.17 14.83 -5.11
N ASN A 131 -5.92 14.25 -4.20
CA ASN A 131 -7.21 13.66 -4.53
C ASN A 131 -8.30 14.73 -4.67
N ALA A 132 -8.32 15.74 -3.78
CA ALA A 132 -9.26 16.85 -3.82
C ALA A 132 -8.56 18.19 -3.54
N MET A 133 -9.16 19.29 -4.01
CA MET A 133 -8.57 20.64 -3.85
C MET A 133 -8.35 21.02 -2.37
N GLY A 134 -9.20 20.55 -1.47
CA GLY A 134 -9.13 20.83 -0.02
C GLY A 134 -8.21 19.92 0.78
N ASP A 135 -7.57 18.94 0.15
CA ASP A 135 -6.70 18.01 0.87
C ASP A 135 -5.48 18.71 1.47
N VAL A 136 -5.04 18.23 2.62
CA VAL A 136 -3.79 18.66 3.23
C VAL A 136 -2.63 18.29 2.30
N ASP A 137 -1.63 19.17 2.21
CA ASP A 137 -0.43 18.89 1.42
C ASP A 137 0.29 17.63 1.91
N SER A 138 0.61 16.73 0.99
CA SER A 138 1.51 15.63 1.28
C SER A 138 2.93 16.15 1.56
N TYR A 139 3.76 15.33 2.19
CA TYR A 139 5.16 15.66 2.43
C TYR A 139 5.89 16.06 1.14
N ASN A 140 5.68 15.30 0.05
CA ASN A 140 6.25 15.62 -1.25
C ASN A 140 5.75 16.97 -1.80
N MET A 141 4.48 17.31 -1.58
CA MET A 141 3.92 18.60 -1.99
C MET A 141 4.54 19.76 -1.20
N HIS A 142 4.78 19.59 0.11
CA HIS A 142 5.51 20.60 0.89
C HIS A 142 6.93 20.81 0.35
N LYS A 143 7.65 19.74 0.01
CA LYS A 143 8.99 19.83 -0.59
C LYS A 143 8.94 20.50 -1.97
N ALA A 144 7.94 20.18 -2.81
CA ALA A 144 7.73 20.81 -4.11
C ALA A 144 7.47 22.33 -3.98
N LYS A 145 6.63 22.76 -3.04
CA LYS A 145 6.37 24.19 -2.78
C LYS A 145 7.63 24.92 -2.31
N ARG A 146 8.39 24.31 -1.39
CA ARG A 146 9.67 24.86 -0.94
C ARG A 146 10.68 24.98 -2.08
N PHE A 147 10.74 23.97 -2.97
CA PHE A 147 11.58 24.00 -4.17
C PHE A 147 11.19 25.16 -5.10
N MET A 148 9.90 25.36 -5.40
CA MET A 148 9.43 26.47 -6.25
C MET A 148 9.79 27.84 -5.67
N GLN A 149 9.69 28.00 -4.34
CA GLN A 149 10.06 29.24 -3.67
C GLN A 149 11.57 29.54 -3.81
N ALA A 150 12.41 28.49 -3.70
CA ALA A 150 13.85 28.64 -3.80
C ALA A 150 14.35 28.82 -5.25
N TYR A 151 13.67 28.18 -6.22
CA TYR A 151 14.10 28.12 -7.62
C TYR A 151 12.95 28.46 -8.59
N PRO A 152 12.42 29.69 -8.57
CA PRO A 152 11.24 30.07 -9.35
C PRO A 152 11.44 30.02 -10.88
N ALA A 153 12.70 29.97 -11.36
CA ALA A 153 13.03 29.85 -12.77
C ALA A 153 13.02 28.39 -13.28
N ILE A 154 12.95 27.41 -12.39
CA ILE A 154 12.92 25.97 -12.76
C ILE A 154 11.46 25.53 -12.85
N ALA A 155 11.07 24.89 -13.94
CA ALA A 155 9.70 24.38 -14.10
C ALA A 155 9.44 23.24 -13.12
N LEU A 156 8.35 23.35 -12.33
CA LEU A 156 7.84 22.22 -11.53
C LEU A 156 6.94 21.34 -12.40
N LYS A 157 7.14 20.03 -12.33
CA LYS A 157 6.33 19.01 -13.02
C LYS A 157 5.85 17.95 -12.02
N ASP A 158 4.71 17.32 -12.34
CA ASP A 158 4.16 16.24 -11.51
C ASP A 158 4.72 14.89 -11.95
N ALA A 159 5.32 14.15 -11.01
CA ALA A 159 5.83 12.79 -11.19
C ALA A 159 4.71 11.74 -11.16
N HIS A 160 3.56 12.06 -10.53
CA HIS A 160 2.49 11.09 -10.27
C HIS A 160 1.98 10.39 -11.55
N PRO A 161 1.58 11.09 -12.64
CA PRO A 161 1.01 10.43 -13.81
C PRO A 161 1.97 9.43 -14.45
N MET A 162 3.27 9.76 -14.50
CA MET A 162 4.31 8.90 -15.06
C MET A 162 4.44 7.60 -14.28
N ILE A 163 4.59 7.70 -12.95
CA ILE A 163 4.83 6.52 -12.10
C ILE A 163 3.53 5.73 -11.90
N ALA A 164 2.39 6.39 -11.78
CA ALA A 164 1.09 5.74 -11.68
C ALA A 164 0.82 4.85 -12.90
N ALA A 165 1.06 5.34 -14.12
CA ALA A 165 0.92 4.55 -15.34
C ALA A 165 1.82 3.28 -15.34
N MET A 166 3.04 3.38 -14.79
CA MET A 166 3.92 2.23 -14.64
C MET A 166 3.39 1.22 -13.61
N ARG A 167 2.80 1.69 -12.51
CA ARG A 167 2.23 0.87 -11.43
C ARG A 167 0.92 0.19 -11.82
N MET A 168 0.18 0.71 -12.80
CA MET A 168 -1.06 0.10 -13.29
C MET A 168 -0.81 -1.29 -13.89
N VAL A 169 0.32 -1.50 -14.55
CA VAL A 169 0.71 -2.79 -15.12
C VAL A 169 1.70 -3.47 -14.18
N LYS A 170 1.28 -4.58 -13.58
CA LYS A 170 2.07 -5.32 -12.59
C LYS A 170 3.09 -6.22 -13.28
N ASP A 171 4.31 -6.26 -12.76
CA ASP A 171 5.31 -7.25 -13.15
C ASP A 171 5.06 -8.60 -12.46
N GLU A 172 5.78 -9.65 -12.89
CA GLU A 172 5.59 -11.01 -12.38
C GLU A 172 5.84 -11.12 -10.85
N ASP A 173 6.77 -10.34 -10.30
CA ASP A 173 7.05 -10.37 -8.86
C ASP A 173 5.97 -9.63 -8.07
N GLU A 174 5.38 -8.58 -8.64
CA GLU A 174 4.21 -7.91 -8.07
C GLU A 174 3.00 -8.86 -8.05
N VAL A 175 2.78 -9.59 -9.13
CA VAL A 175 1.69 -10.60 -9.22
C VAL A 175 1.87 -11.68 -8.15
N LYS A 176 3.06 -12.26 -8.00
CA LYS A 176 3.35 -13.24 -6.94
C LYS A 176 3.09 -12.70 -5.52
N THR A 177 3.44 -11.43 -5.29
CA THR A 177 3.20 -10.79 -4.00
C THR A 177 1.70 -10.58 -3.75
N LEU A 178 0.94 -10.17 -4.77
CA LEU A 178 -0.51 -10.06 -4.70
C LEU A 178 -1.17 -11.43 -4.46
N GLU A 179 -0.75 -12.47 -5.16
CA GLU A 179 -1.25 -13.84 -4.95
C GLU A 179 -1.00 -14.31 -3.51
N ARG A 180 0.16 -13.97 -2.93
CA ARG A 180 0.44 -14.25 -1.51
C ARG A 180 -0.52 -13.49 -0.59
N ALA A 181 -0.78 -12.20 -0.85
CA ALA A 181 -1.72 -11.40 -0.07
C ALA A 181 -3.15 -11.98 -0.16
N ILE A 182 -3.58 -12.40 -1.35
CA ILE A 182 -4.87 -13.08 -1.57
C ILE A 182 -4.93 -14.39 -0.79
N THR A 183 -3.88 -15.20 -0.83
CA THR A 183 -3.81 -16.48 -0.11
C THR A 183 -3.94 -16.30 1.40
N VAL A 184 -3.22 -15.33 1.96
CA VAL A 184 -3.30 -15.00 3.39
C VAL A 184 -4.70 -14.49 3.75
N THR A 185 -5.31 -13.69 2.89
CA THR A 185 -6.70 -13.21 3.08
C THR A 185 -7.70 -14.36 3.07
N ASP A 186 -7.57 -15.33 2.15
CA ASP A 186 -8.43 -16.53 2.12
C ASP A 186 -8.29 -17.36 3.39
N GLN A 187 -7.09 -17.53 3.94
CA GLN A 187 -6.88 -18.21 5.22
C GLN A 187 -7.58 -17.49 6.37
N GLY A 188 -7.45 -16.16 6.44
CA GLY A 188 -8.18 -15.35 7.41
C GLY A 188 -9.70 -15.49 7.29
N LEU A 189 -10.21 -15.47 6.07
CA LEU A 189 -11.63 -15.66 5.79
C LEU A 189 -12.11 -17.05 6.22
N ARG A 190 -11.34 -18.11 5.96
CA ARG A 190 -11.66 -19.49 6.42
C ARG A 190 -11.76 -19.58 7.92
N ARG A 191 -10.89 -18.89 8.65
CA ARG A 191 -10.95 -18.82 10.11
C ARG A 191 -12.22 -18.13 10.58
N VAL A 192 -12.60 -17.00 10.00
CA VAL A 192 -13.86 -16.32 10.30
C VAL A 192 -15.04 -17.27 10.09
N LEU A 193 -15.09 -17.99 8.96
CA LEU A 193 -16.17 -18.94 8.67
C LEU A 193 -16.22 -20.12 9.64
N ALA A 194 -15.07 -20.58 10.15
CA ALA A 194 -15.02 -21.66 11.14
C ALA A 194 -15.59 -21.22 12.50
N THR A 195 -15.60 -19.93 12.80
CA THR A 195 -16.06 -19.37 14.07
C THR A 195 -17.38 -18.60 13.93
N LEU A 196 -17.95 -18.54 12.71
CA LEU A 196 -19.19 -17.80 12.45
C LEU A 196 -20.40 -18.53 13.02
N GLU A 197 -21.05 -17.89 14.00
CA GLU A 197 -22.26 -18.41 14.65
C GLU A 197 -23.15 -17.27 15.16
N PRO A 198 -24.47 -17.47 15.27
CA PRO A 198 -25.35 -16.49 15.89
C PRO A 198 -24.94 -16.21 17.34
N GLY A 199 -25.14 -14.97 17.76
CA GLY A 199 -24.82 -14.52 19.13
C GLY A 199 -23.45 -13.89 19.30
N ARG A 200 -22.51 -14.13 18.40
CA ARG A 200 -21.22 -13.41 18.37
C ARG A 200 -21.40 -11.97 17.92
N MET A 201 -20.36 -11.17 18.07
CA MET A 201 -20.34 -9.77 17.64
C MET A 201 -19.52 -9.61 16.35
N GLU A 202 -19.85 -8.60 15.55
CA GLU A 202 -19.12 -8.27 14.32
C GLU A 202 -17.60 -8.08 14.58
N TYR A 203 -17.23 -7.34 15.64
CA TYR A 203 -15.82 -7.14 16.00
C TYR A 203 -15.10 -8.44 16.39
N GLN A 204 -15.81 -9.46 16.84
CA GLN A 204 -15.18 -10.76 17.11
C GLN A 204 -14.79 -11.48 15.81
N GLN A 205 -15.60 -11.31 14.76
CA GLN A 205 -15.24 -11.83 13.42
C GLN A 205 -14.07 -11.06 12.83
N GLN A 206 -14.04 -9.75 13.01
CA GLN A 206 -12.88 -8.92 12.68
C GLN A 206 -11.62 -9.42 13.38
N ALA A 207 -11.69 -9.66 14.70
CA ALA A 207 -10.55 -10.13 15.49
C ALA A 207 -10.03 -11.51 15.02
N GLU A 208 -10.94 -12.44 14.65
CA GLU A 208 -10.55 -13.74 14.10
C GLU A 208 -9.79 -13.60 12.78
N PHE A 209 -10.25 -12.70 11.90
CA PHE A 209 -9.57 -12.40 10.65
C PHE A 209 -8.18 -11.81 10.89
N GLU A 210 -8.11 -10.75 11.69
CA GLU A 210 -6.85 -10.03 11.95
C GLU A 210 -5.83 -10.90 12.67
N TYR A 211 -6.28 -11.76 13.60
CA TYR A 211 -5.41 -12.75 14.23
C TYR A 211 -4.80 -13.68 13.19
N GLU A 212 -5.62 -14.29 12.34
CA GLU A 212 -5.13 -15.28 11.37
C GLU A 212 -4.15 -14.69 10.38
N ILE A 213 -4.46 -13.54 9.78
CA ILE A 213 -3.54 -12.94 8.80
C ILE A 213 -2.19 -12.55 9.44
N ARG A 214 -2.19 -12.14 10.70
CA ARG A 214 -0.95 -11.87 11.45
C ARG A 214 -0.16 -13.13 11.71
N MET A 215 -0.81 -14.24 12.07
CA MET A 215 -0.17 -15.54 12.22
C MET A 215 0.45 -16.05 10.91
N GLN A 216 -0.11 -15.67 9.76
CA GLN A 216 0.41 -16.00 8.43
C GLN A 216 1.49 -15.01 7.95
N GLY A 217 1.87 -14.02 8.78
CA GLY A 217 2.94 -13.08 8.50
C GLY A 217 2.54 -11.86 7.67
N ALA A 218 1.25 -11.54 7.58
CA ALA A 218 0.83 -10.26 7.02
C ALA A 218 1.32 -9.09 7.89
N GLU A 219 1.64 -7.98 7.26
CA GLU A 219 2.06 -6.75 7.96
C GLU A 219 0.91 -6.15 8.77
N ARG A 220 -0.26 -6.09 8.17
CA ARG A 220 -1.51 -5.57 8.73
C ARG A 220 -2.68 -5.87 7.80
N VAL A 221 -3.86 -5.42 8.14
CA VAL A 221 -4.98 -5.35 7.20
C VAL A 221 -4.68 -4.35 6.07
N SER A 222 -5.26 -4.60 4.90
CA SER A 222 -5.15 -3.70 3.73
C SER A 222 -5.86 -2.37 3.97
N PHE A 223 -7.01 -2.44 4.61
CA PHE A 223 -7.91 -1.35 4.99
C PHE A 223 -8.70 -1.79 6.25
N PRO A 224 -9.37 -0.87 6.95
CA PRO A 224 -10.19 -1.24 8.10
C PRO A 224 -11.22 -2.32 7.74
N THR A 225 -11.17 -3.47 8.42
CA THR A 225 -12.04 -4.62 8.15
C THR A 225 -13.51 -4.23 8.31
N ILE A 226 -14.33 -4.57 7.33
CA ILE A 226 -15.79 -4.38 7.37
C ILE A 226 -16.44 -5.73 7.65
N ALA A 227 -17.21 -5.80 8.73
CA ALA A 227 -18.02 -6.96 9.12
C ALA A 227 -19.45 -6.51 9.39
N GLY A 228 -20.22 -6.31 8.30
CA GLY A 228 -21.57 -5.77 8.37
C GLY A 228 -22.64 -6.84 8.40
N SER A 229 -23.37 -7.00 9.52
CA SER A 229 -24.48 -7.94 9.65
C SER A 229 -25.83 -7.31 9.33
N GLY A 230 -26.72 -8.05 8.69
CA GLY A 230 -28.06 -7.59 8.32
C GLY A 230 -28.00 -6.28 7.52
N MET A 231 -28.70 -5.24 7.99
CA MET A 231 -28.75 -3.92 7.33
C MET A 231 -27.39 -3.20 7.29
N ASN A 232 -26.47 -3.51 8.20
CA ASN A 232 -25.11 -2.93 8.17
C ASN A 232 -24.33 -3.32 6.92
N GLY A 233 -24.61 -4.52 6.37
CA GLY A 233 -24.00 -4.97 5.11
C GLY A 233 -24.45 -4.17 3.87
N CYS A 234 -25.42 -3.26 3.99
CA CYS A 234 -25.80 -2.33 2.92
C CYS A 234 -25.02 -1.01 2.94
N MET A 235 -24.16 -0.79 3.94
CA MET A 235 -23.31 0.39 4.05
C MET A 235 -21.90 0.06 3.53
N LEU A 236 -21.47 0.72 2.45
CA LEU A 236 -20.21 0.39 1.76
C LEU A 236 -18.98 0.49 2.66
N HIS A 237 -18.86 1.52 3.47
CA HIS A 237 -17.71 1.72 4.38
C HIS A 237 -18.17 1.61 5.85
N TYR A 238 -18.86 0.51 6.18
CA TYR A 238 -19.26 0.23 7.55
C TYR A 238 -18.04 -0.18 8.40
N GLY A 239 -17.59 0.70 9.30
CA GLY A 239 -16.38 0.46 10.10
C GLY A 239 -16.62 0.29 11.60
N THR A 240 -17.89 0.33 12.06
CA THR A 240 -18.20 0.27 13.50
C THR A 240 -18.05 -1.15 14.06
N ASN A 241 -18.51 -2.17 13.34
CA ASN A 241 -18.40 -3.59 13.66
C ASN A 241 -18.85 -3.97 15.09
N GLN A 242 -19.95 -3.36 15.60
CA GLN A 242 -20.39 -3.52 17.00
C GLN A 242 -21.72 -4.23 17.18
N CYS A 243 -22.35 -4.65 16.10
CA CYS A 243 -23.64 -5.33 16.20
C CYS A 243 -23.47 -6.82 16.49
N LYS A 244 -24.52 -7.39 17.11
CA LYS A 244 -24.62 -8.82 17.35
C LYS A 244 -25.07 -9.55 16.10
N LEU A 245 -24.47 -10.67 15.82
CA LEU A 245 -24.83 -11.56 14.72
C LEU A 245 -26.15 -12.30 15.08
N GLU A 246 -27.16 -12.06 14.28
CA GLU A 246 -28.52 -12.66 14.50
C GLU A 246 -28.70 -13.85 13.56
N ASP A 247 -29.42 -14.87 14.07
CA ASP A 247 -29.85 -16.00 13.26
C ASP A 247 -30.76 -15.55 12.10
N GLY A 248 -30.60 -16.19 10.94
CA GLY A 248 -31.35 -15.86 9.73
C GLY A 248 -30.89 -14.58 9.01
N LYS A 249 -29.87 -13.88 9.49
CA LYS A 249 -29.28 -12.71 8.84
C LYS A 249 -28.04 -13.10 8.02
N LEU A 250 -27.61 -12.18 7.15
CA LEU A 250 -26.38 -12.27 6.37
C LEU A 250 -25.28 -11.45 7.05
N LEU A 251 -24.03 -11.89 6.92
CA LEU A 251 -22.83 -11.14 7.25
C LEU A 251 -22.07 -10.84 5.97
N LEU A 252 -21.92 -9.57 5.64
CA LEU A 252 -20.99 -9.09 4.62
C LEU A 252 -19.62 -8.91 5.28
N LEU A 253 -18.60 -9.49 4.68
CA LEU A 253 -17.20 -9.33 5.06
C LEU A 253 -16.47 -8.69 3.89
N ASP A 254 -15.88 -7.53 4.12
CA ASP A 254 -14.99 -6.85 3.18
C ASP A 254 -13.65 -6.62 3.88
N LEU A 255 -12.64 -7.32 3.42
CA LEU A 255 -11.40 -7.50 4.18
C LEU A 255 -10.22 -7.87 3.27
N GLY A 256 -9.03 -7.60 3.74
CA GLY A 256 -7.82 -7.92 2.99
C GLY A 256 -6.56 -7.87 3.86
N ALA A 257 -5.59 -8.69 3.50
CA ALA A 257 -4.26 -8.72 4.11
C ALA A 257 -3.27 -7.92 3.26
N ARG A 258 -2.35 -7.23 3.94
CA ARG A 258 -1.21 -6.57 3.32
C ARG A 258 0.06 -7.40 3.50
N VAL A 259 0.72 -7.71 2.40
CA VAL A 259 1.96 -8.48 2.37
C VAL A 259 2.98 -7.76 1.50
N ASP A 260 4.17 -7.50 2.04
CA ASP A 260 5.28 -6.82 1.36
C ASP A 260 4.87 -5.51 0.66
N GLY A 261 3.93 -4.76 1.28
CA GLY A 261 3.41 -3.50 0.76
C GLY A 261 2.28 -3.63 -0.27
N TYR A 262 1.87 -4.84 -0.64
CA TYR A 262 0.77 -5.12 -1.57
C TYR A 262 -0.46 -5.59 -0.81
N CYS A 263 -1.63 -5.11 -1.24
CA CYS A 263 -2.90 -5.30 -0.56
C CYS A 263 -3.82 -6.22 -1.35
N ALA A 264 -4.43 -7.20 -0.67
CA ALA A 264 -5.61 -7.87 -1.17
C ALA A 264 -6.87 -7.12 -0.74
N ASP A 265 -7.95 -7.32 -1.49
CA ASP A 265 -9.27 -6.73 -1.27
C ASP A 265 -10.32 -7.74 -1.70
N ILE A 266 -11.06 -8.33 -0.73
CA ILE A 266 -11.98 -9.43 -0.98
C ILE A 266 -13.28 -9.20 -0.20
N THR A 267 -14.38 -9.04 -0.92
CA THR A 267 -15.73 -8.98 -0.33
C THR A 267 -16.45 -10.31 -0.48
N ARG A 268 -17.07 -10.80 0.59
CA ARG A 268 -17.94 -12.00 0.60
C ARG A 268 -19.10 -11.82 1.55
N THR A 269 -20.24 -12.42 1.20
CA THR A 269 -21.44 -12.41 2.06
C THR A 269 -21.85 -13.84 2.42
N TYR A 270 -22.09 -14.08 3.69
CA TYR A 270 -22.40 -15.41 4.23
C TYR A 270 -23.64 -15.39 5.12
N PRO A 271 -24.47 -16.44 5.11
CA PRO A 271 -25.50 -16.61 6.12
C PRO A 271 -24.89 -16.93 7.47
N ILE A 272 -25.26 -16.18 8.51
CA ILE A 272 -24.70 -16.30 9.86
C ILE A 272 -24.96 -17.70 10.44
N SER A 273 -26.11 -18.29 10.19
CA SER A 273 -26.47 -19.64 10.65
C SER A 273 -26.08 -20.76 9.68
N GLY A 274 -25.38 -20.45 8.60
CA GLY A 274 -24.95 -21.42 7.58
C GLY A 274 -26.03 -21.81 6.57
N SER A 275 -27.26 -21.32 6.72
CA SER A 275 -28.38 -21.54 5.78
C SER A 275 -29.17 -20.25 5.56
N ILE A 276 -29.66 -20.03 4.34
CA ILE A 276 -30.53 -18.88 4.02
C ILE A 276 -31.97 -19.36 4.07
N PRO A 277 -32.86 -18.68 4.82
CA PRO A 277 -34.31 -18.95 4.79
C PRO A 277 -34.85 -18.77 3.36
N ALA A 278 -35.80 -19.62 2.96
CA ALA A 278 -36.29 -19.73 1.58
C ALA A 278 -36.78 -18.43 0.91
N PRO A 279 -37.43 -17.47 1.60
CA PRO A 279 -37.88 -16.21 0.97
C PRO A 279 -36.70 -15.22 0.67
N GLU A 280 -35.61 -15.29 1.41
CA GLU A 280 -34.48 -14.37 1.31
C GLU A 280 -33.41 -14.87 0.33
N ALA A 281 -33.51 -16.09 -0.13
CA ALA A 281 -32.59 -16.70 -1.11
C ALA A 281 -32.61 -16.01 -2.49
N VAL A 282 -33.60 -15.18 -2.75
CA VAL A 282 -33.83 -14.53 -4.06
C VAL A 282 -33.03 -13.23 -4.21
N SER A 283 -32.54 -12.65 -3.11
CA SER A 283 -31.79 -11.38 -3.13
C SER A 283 -30.32 -11.51 -3.48
N THR A 284 -29.81 -12.69 -3.80
CA THR A 284 -28.38 -12.95 -4.05
C THR A 284 -28.00 -12.74 -5.52
N SER A 285 -28.51 -11.69 -6.16
CA SER A 285 -28.10 -11.31 -7.53
C SER A 285 -26.62 -10.88 -7.64
N CYS A 286 -25.93 -10.76 -6.52
CA CYS A 286 -24.48 -10.52 -6.47
C CYS A 286 -23.65 -11.75 -6.08
N ALA A 287 -24.27 -12.91 -5.85
CA ALA A 287 -23.52 -14.15 -5.69
C ALA A 287 -23.12 -14.68 -7.07
N PRO A 288 -21.85 -15.04 -7.32
CA PRO A 288 -21.51 -15.79 -8.51
C PRO A 288 -22.41 -17.04 -8.55
N THR A 289 -22.98 -17.34 -9.70
CA THR A 289 -23.92 -18.43 -9.96
C THR A 289 -23.28 -19.79 -9.59
N GLY A 290 -23.24 -20.11 -8.33
CA GLY A 290 -22.72 -21.34 -7.76
C GLY A 290 -23.52 -21.68 -6.52
N ARG A 291 -24.06 -22.88 -6.52
CA ARG A 291 -24.76 -23.49 -5.40
C ARG A 291 -23.96 -23.28 -4.12
N TRP A 292 -24.45 -22.48 -3.20
CA TRP A 292 -23.84 -22.24 -1.89
C TRP A 292 -23.69 -23.57 -1.14
N PRO A 293 -22.49 -23.98 -0.73
CA PRO A 293 -22.33 -25.18 0.10
C PRO A 293 -22.68 -24.82 1.53
N GLY A 294 -23.92 -25.11 1.92
CA GLY A 294 -24.26 -25.17 3.33
C GLY A 294 -23.27 -26.05 4.10
N ARG A 295 -23.23 -25.91 5.42
CA ARG A 295 -22.48 -26.79 6.35
C ARG A 295 -22.83 -28.28 6.13
N ALA A 296 -22.47 -28.81 5.00
CA ALA A 296 -22.53 -30.25 4.75
C ALA A 296 -21.09 -30.72 4.75
N ALA A 297 -20.83 -31.64 5.66
CA ALA A 297 -19.54 -32.29 5.88
C ALA A 297 -18.67 -32.42 4.61
N GLY A 298 -17.47 -31.81 4.63
CA GLY A 298 -16.38 -32.23 3.77
C GLY A 298 -16.26 -31.55 2.40
N ARG A 299 -16.92 -30.41 2.11
CA ARG A 299 -16.71 -29.68 0.85
C ARG A 299 -16.00 -28.34 1.05
N ASP A 300 -14.85 -28.24 0.41
CA ASP A 300 -13.96 -27.11 0.40
C ASP A 300 -14.67 -25.81 -0.07
N PRO A 301 -14.81 -24.75 0.77
CA PRO A 301 -15.38 -23.47 0.37
C PRO A 301 -14.55 -22.72 -0.69
N ALA A 302 -13.28 -23.10 -0.91
CA ALA A 302 -12.40 -22.45 -1.87
C ALA A 302 -12.83 -22.59 -3.33
N ARG A 303 -13.68 -23.57 -3.68
CA ARG A 303 -14.14 -23.72 -5.07
C ARG A 303 -15.16 -22.68 -5.55
N ALA A 304 -15.80 -21.95 -4.64
CA ALA A 304 -16.74 -20.89 -5.00
C ALA A 304 -16.08 -19.51 -5.18
N GLY A 305 -14.86 -19.33 -4.67
CA GLY A 305 -14.13 -18.06 -4.66
C GLY A 305 -13.21 -17.78 -5.84
N THR A 306 -13.02 -18.74 -6.75
CA THR A 306 -11.99 -18.67 -7.80
C THR A 306 -12.26 -17.61 -8.89
N THR A 307 -13.48 -17.10 -9.00
CA THR A 307 -13.85 -16.25 -10.14
C THR A 307 -13.39 -14.80 -9.96
N PHE A 308 -13.42 -14.26 -8.75
CA PHE A 308 -13.03 -12.85 -8.51
C PHE A 308 -11.50 -12.69 -8.44
N ALA A 309 -10.79 -13.62 -7.84
CA ALA A 309 -9.33 -13.64 -7.84
C ALA A 309 -8.76 -13.79 -9.28
N LYS A 310 -9.45 -14.52 -10.17
CA LYS A 310 -9.09 -14.62 -11.59
C LYS A 310 -9.31 -13.29 -12.33
N VAL A 311 -10.39 -12.57 -12.04
CA VAL A 311 -10.68 -11.27 -12.68
C VAL A 311 -9.67 -10.21 -12.28
N LEU A 312 -9.18 -10.20 -11.04
CA LEU A 312 -8.13 -9.27 -10.59
C LEU A 312 -6.72 -9.68 -11.09
N ALA A 313 -6.50 -10.94 -11.43
CA ALA A 313 -5.24 -11.38 -12.05
C ALA A 313 -5.23 -11.17 -13.57
N GLU A 314 -6.39 -11.04 -14.20
CA GLU A 314 -6.55 -10.79 -15.66
C GLU A 314 -6.79 -9.30 -15.96
N ALA A 315 -7.00 -8.43 -14.97
CA ALA A 315 -7.15 -6.98 -15.08
C ALA A 315 -5.87 -6.24 -14.70
#